data_07adeafc0beefd0f1e78d04c156a2e01
#
_entry.id   07adeafc0beefd0f1e78d04c156a2e01
#
_cell.length_a   1.000
_cell.length_b   1.000
_cell.length_c   1.000
_cell.angle_alpha   90.00
_cell.angle_beta   90.00
_cell.angle_gamma   90.00
#
_symmetry.space_group_name_H-M   'P 1'
#
loop_
_entity.id
_entity.type
_entity.pdbx_description
1 polymer ?
#
loop_
_entity_poly.entity_id
_entity_poly.type
_entity_poly.pdbx_seq_one_letter_code
_entity_poly.pdbx_strand_id
1 'polypeptide(L)'
;MNKTQAQGIGFAFFAVVLFSLSLPMTRWALEGFTPLFTATGRAVIAALLAMLLLKIVRERITPPDHRKEFIYTMLGAVFGWPILIALALLRTETAPVAVIASIMPLTTAIFAVLRGHENVSNQFWIASLIGTGILVFFTASRSSFDGNDLIADLLTVGAVLASSFCYVQGAELTRIYPGWKVISWVVIMALPITVPVTIWLWFQVEDRGAINTHATIGMLVLGISSMYLGFIPWYRGLKDAGTARGSQVQQLQVFMTLGWSVLILGESVPPLTLACSIGIVLAVTWAILSRQGRSKSLQVAK
;
A
#
# COMPACT_ATOMS: atom_id res chain seq x y z
N MET A 1 22.24 -3.57 -16.51
CA MET A 1 21.65 -3.94 -15.18
C MET A 1 22.51 -5.06 -14.61
N ASN A 2 23.03 -4.93 -13.39
CA ASN A 2 23.80 -6.00 -12.78
C ASN A 2 22.87 -7.08 -12.17
N LYS A 3 23.41 -8.26 -11.83
CA LYS A 3 22.65 -9.41 -11.31
C LYS A 3 21.84 -9.05 -10.04
N THR A 4 22.42 -8.27 -9.13
CA THR A 4 21.77 -7.82 -7.88
C THR A 4 20.55 -6.96 -8.17
N GLN A 5 20.65 -6.03 -9.12
CA GLN A 5 19.52 -5.16 -9.51
C GLN A 5 18.36 -5.96 -10.13
N ALA A 6 18.69 -6.97 -10.96
CA ALA A 6 17.68 -7.84 -11.56
C ALA A 6 16.93 -8.65 -10.46
N GLN A 7 17.68 -9.19 -9.50
CA GLN A 7 17.10 -9.89 -8.36
C GLN A 7 16.21 -8.95 -7.52
N GLY A 8 16.65 -7.71 -7.27
CA GLY A 8 15.88 -6.70 -6.57
C GLY A 8 14.54 -6.39 -7.25
N ILE A 9 14.52 -6.26 -8.59
CA ILE A 9 13.28 -6.09 -9.37
C ILE A 9 12.39 -7.33 -9.22
N GLY A 10 12.94 -8.54 -9.25
CA GLY A 10 12.17 -9.77 -9.03
C GLY A 10 11.52 -9.82 -7.64
N PHE A 11 12.24 -9.43 -6.60
CA PHE A 11 11.67 -9.31 -5.25
C PHE A 11 10.57 -8.26 -5.17
N ALA A 12 10.77 -7.07 -5.78
CA ALA A 12 9.76 -6.03 -5.83
C ALA A 12 8.50 -6.50 -6.59
N PHE A 13 8.66 -7.20 -7.70
CA PHE A 13 7.56 -7.78 -8.46
C PHE A 13 6.76 -8.79 -7.63
N PHE A 14 7.44 -9.72 -6.96
CA PHE A 14 6.77 -10.68 -6.08
C PHE A 14 5.98 -10.00 -4.96
N ALA A 15 6.53 -8.94 -4.36
CA ALA A 15 5.83 -8.13 -3.38
C ALA A 15 4.57 -7.48 -3.96
N VAL A 16 4.64 -6.95 -5.18
CA VAL A 16 3.52 -6.31 -5.89
C VAL A 16 2.41 -7.32 -6.17
N VAL A 17 2.73 -8.57 -6.53
CA VAL A 17 1.74 -9.65 -6.66
C VAL A 17 0.99 -9.85 -5.34
N LEU A 18 1.71 -9.91 -4.20
CA LEU A 18 1.09 -10.06 -2.89
C LEU A 18 0.24 -8.85 -2.49
N PHE A 19 0.71 -7.64 -2.79
CA PHE A 19 -0.03 -6.41 -2.50
C PHE A 19 -1.26 -6.23 -3.38
N SER A 20 -1.23 -6.69 -4.63
CA SER A 20 -2.35 -6.57 -5.57
C SER A 20 -3.60 -7.32 -5.13
N LEU A 21 -3.44 -8.36 -4.30
CA LEU A 21 -4.55 -9.08 -3.66
C LEU A 21 -5.22 -8.29 -2.52
N SER A 22 -4.60 -7.20 -2.04
CA SER A 22 -5.10 -6.49 -0.84
C SER A 22 -6.53 -5.97 -1.01
N LEU A 23 -6.86 -5.35 -2.14
CA LEU A 23 -8.19 -4.80 -2.36
C LEU A 23 -9.26 -5.88 -2.51
N PRO A 24 -9.11 -6.89 -3.39
CA PRO A 24 -10.08 -7.97 -3.50
C PRO A 24 -10.29 -8.74 -2.19
N MET A 25 -9.22 -9.04 -1.48
CA MET A 25 -9.31 -9.73 -0.19
C MET A 25 -9.93 -8.88 0.91
N THR A 26 -9.75 -7.55 0.86
CA THR A 26 -10.49 -6.65 1.75
C THR A 26 -12.00 -6.70 1.46
N ARG A 27 -12.39 -6.74 0.17
CA ARG A 27 -13.80 -6.90 -0.23
C ARG A 27 -14.39 -8.19 0.34
N TRP A 28 -13.69 -9.32 0.19
CA TRP A 28 -14.11 -10.58 0.80
C TRP A 28 -14.18 -10.53 2.33
N ALA A 29 -13.19 -9.93 2.99
CA ALA A 29 -13.22 -9.82 4.45
C ALA A 29 -14.43 -9.01 4.94
N LEU A 30 -14.86 -7.99 4.19
CA LEU A 30 -16.03 -7.16 4.51
C LEU A 30 -17.38 -7.87 4.35
N GLU A 31 -17.43 -9.08 3.76
CA GLU A 31 -18.65 -9.89 3.72
C GLU A 31 -19.06 -10.41 5.12
N GLY A 32 -18.11 -10.52 6.05
CA GLY A 32 -18.40 -11.02 7.40
C GLY A 32 -17.80 -10.20 8.54
N PHE A 33 -16.93 -9.23 8.24
CA PHE A 33 -16.27 -8.42 9.24
C PHE A 33 -16.46 -6.92 9.00
N THR A 34 -16.53 -6.14 10.07
CA THR A 34 -16.58 -4.68 9.96
C THR A 34 -15.23 -4.12 9.44
N PRO A 35 -15.20 -2.91 8.86
CA PRO A 35 -13.95 -2.29 8.39
C PRO A 35 -12.87 -2.20 9.47
N LEU A 36 -13.25 -1.81 10.68
CA LEU A 36 -12.31 -1.68 11.78
C LEU A 36 -11.78 -3.04 12.26
N PHE A 37 -12.66 -4.07 12.31
CA PHE A 37 -12.24 -5.43 12.59
C PHE A 37 -11.29 -5.97 11.51
N THR A 38 -11.60 -5.73 10.23
CA THR A 38 -10.74 -6.14 9.12
C THR A 38 -9.36 -5.49 9.22
N ALA A 39 -9.28 -4.21 9.54
CA ALA A 39 -8.02 -3.50 9.69
C ALA A 39 -7.21 -3.99 10.91
N THR A 40 -7.84 -4.13 12.07
CA THR A 40 -7.14 -4.55 13.31
C THR A 40 -6.85 -6.04 13.33
N GLY A 41 -7.77 -6.89 12.87
CA GLY A 41 -7.60 -8.34 12.82
C GLY A 41 -6.45 -8.78 11.91
N ARG A 42 -6.34 -8.18 10.70
CA ARG A 42 -5.19 -8.47 9.82
C ARG A 42 -3.85 -8.07 10.46
N ALA A 43 -3.83 -7.01 11.25
CA ALA A 43 -2.63 -6.58 11.95
C ALA A 43 -2.26 -7.54 13.08
N VAL A 44 -3.24 -8.09 13.81
CA VAL A 44 -3.02 -9.13 14.83
C VAL A 44 -2.43 -10.38 14.18
N ILE A 45 -2.99 -10.86 13.07
CA ILE A 45 -2.45 -12.02 12.33
C ILE A 45 -1.00 -11.77 11.91
N ALA A 46 -0.73 -10.61 11.32
CA ALA A 46 0.61 -10.21 10.91
C ALA A 46 1.60 -10.17 12.09
N ALA A 47 1.17 -9.63 13.23
CA ALA A 47 2.00 -9.53 14.43
C ALA A 47 2.30 -10.90 15.05
N LEU A 48 1.36 -11.84 15.02
CA LEU A 48 1.58 -13.22 15.47
C LEU A 48 2.67 -13.90 14.61
N LEU A 49 2.61 -13.74 13.29
CA LEU A 49 3.64 -14.24 12.38
C LEU A 49 4.99 -13.55 12.62
N ALA A 50 4.99 -12.24 12.84
CA ALA A 50 6.20 -11.48 13.16
C ALA A 50 6.84 -11.94 14.47
N MET A 51 6.06 -12.15 15.53
CA MET A 51 6.55 -12.68 16.79
C MET A 51 7.14 -14.08 16.63
N LEU A 52 6.46 -14.95 15.88
CA LEU A 52 6.96 -16.29 15.59
C LEU A 52 8.31 -16.24 14.85
N LEU A 53 8.43 -15.41 13.79
CA LEU A 53 9.67 -15.25 13.05
C LEU A 53 10.80 -14.71 13.95
N LEU A 54 10.56 -13.63 14.70
CA LEU A 54 11.57 -13.05 15.60
C LEU A 54 12.03 -14.06 16.67
N LYS A 55 11.11 -14.87 17.21
CA LYS A 55 11.43 -15.92 18.16
C LYS A 55 12.30 -17.02 17.54
N ILE A 56 11.98 -17.46 16.30
CA ILE A 56 12.76 -18.49 15.58
C ILE A 56 14.18 -18.00 15.32
N VAL A 57 14.35 -16.74 14.87
CA VAL A 57 15.67 -16.17 14.59
C VAL A 57 16.35 -15.57 15.81
N ARG A 58 15.75 -15.70 17.00
CA ARG A 58 16.25 -15.21 18.31
C ARG A 58 16.56 -13.70 18.31
N GLU A 59 15.71 -12.93 17.69
CA GLU A 59 15.82 -11.48 17.63
C GLU A 59 14.92 -10.78 18.66
N ARG A 60 15.22 -9.50 18.94
CA ARG A 60 14.44 -8.69 19.89
C ARG A 60 13.03 -8.45 19.34
N ILE A 61 12.05 -8.53 20.24
CA ILE A 61 10.62 -8.31 19.91
C ILE A 61 10.32 -6.82 19.70
N THR A 62 11.09 -5.92 20.32
CA THR A 62 10.89 -4.47 20.21
C THR A 62 12.08 -3.81 19.53
N PRO A 63 11.87 -2.71 18.78
CA PRO A 63 12.98 -1.96 18.19
C PRO A 63 13.83 -1.33 19.31
N PRO A 64 15.16 -1.31 19.15
CA PRO A 64 16.06 -0.73 20.14
C PRO A 64 15.93 0.80 20.23
N ASP A 65 15.82 1.46 19.06
CA ASP A 65 15.80 2.91 18.90
C ASP A 65 14.80 3.35 17.84
N HIS A 66 14.68 4.68 17.57
CA HIS A 66 13.84 5.25 16.51
C HIS A 66 12.33 4.99 16.69
N ARG A 67 11.85 4.97 17.94
CA ARG A 67 10.45 4.66 18.25
C ARG A 67 9.45 5.59 17.56
N LYS A 68 9.78 6.88 17.36
CA LYS A 68 8.90 7.85 16.70
C LYS A 68 8.69 7.48 15.22
N GLU A 69 9.75 7.11 14.52
CA GLU A 69 9.72 6.72 13.12
C GLU A 69 8.92 5.41 12.95
N PHE A 70 9.07 4.46 13.88
CA PHE A 70 8.24 3.26 13.92
C PHE A 70 6.77 3.57 14.16
N ILE A 71 6.43 4.49 15.07
CA ILE A 71 5.04 4.94 15.31
C ILE A 71 4.46 5.57 14.04
N TYR A 72 5.19 6.45 13.35
CA TYR A 72 4.71 7.06 12.11
C TYR A 72 4.49 6.01 11.01
N THR A 73 5.40 5.05 10.88
CA THR A 73 5.22 3.94 9.94
C THR A 73 4.00 3.09 10.31
N MET A 74 3.80 2.81 11.59
CA MET A 74 2.66 2.07 12.12
C MET A 74 1.33 2.78 11.83
N LEU A 75 1.25 4.08 12.05
CA LEU A 75 0.03 4.86 11.81
C LEU A 75 -0.43 4.78 10.35
N GLY A 76 0.49 4.85 9.38
CA GLY A 76 0.14 4.70 7.97
C GLY A 76 -0.13 3.26 7.55
N ALA A 77 0.77 2.33 7.88
CA ALA A 77 0.71 0.95 7.40
C ALA A 77 -0.37 0.11 8.08
N VAL A 78 -0.57 0.28 9.40
CA VAL A 78 -1.49 -0.57 10.18
C VAL A 78 -2.88 0.04 10.30
N PHE A 79 -2.98 1.36 10.42
CA PHE A 79 -4.26 2.04 10.63
C PHE A 79 -4.72 2.81 9.39
N GLY A 80 -3.90 3.71 8.86
CA GLY A 80 -4.30 4.64 7.80
C GLY A 80 -4.79 3.92 6.55
N TRP A 81 -3.93 3.19 5.89
CA TRP A 81 -4.31 2.43 4.69
C TRP A 81 -5.43 1.42 4.96
N PRO A 82 -5.31 0.49 5.93
CA PRO A 82 -6.32 -0.56 6.07
C PRO A 82 -7.71 -0.06 6.43
N ILE A 83 -7.82 0.91 7.34
CA ILE A 83 -9.11 1.44 7.78
C ILE A 83 -9.78 2.23 6.65
N LEU A 84 -9.05 3.15 6.02
CA LEU A 84 -9.62 4.03 5.01
C LEU A 84 -10.01 3.26 3.74
N ILE A 85 -9.21 2.26 3.33
CA ILE A 85 -9.56 1.38 2.21
C ILE A 85 -10.78 0.51 2.53
N ALA A 86 -10.86 -0.06 3.72
CA ALA A 86 -12.02 -0.87 4.09
C ALA A 86 -13.31 -0.03 4.11
N LEU A 87 -13.23 1.22 4.59
CA LEU A 87 -14.36 2.16 4.56
C LEU A 87 -14.73 2.61 3.14
N ALA A 88 -13.75 2.78 2.25
CA ALA A 88 -13.99 3.09 0.84
C ALA A 88 -14.72 1.94 0.12
N LEU A 89 -14.24 0.70 0.31
CA LEU A 89 -14.79 -0.50 -0.32
C LEU A 89 -16.19 -0.89 0.17
N LEU A 90 -16.69 -0.30 1.26
CA LEU A 90 -18.12 -0.38 1.61
C LEU A 90 -19.01 0.45 0.68
N ARG A 91 -18.45 1.42 -0.05
CA ARG A 91 -19.20 2.42 -0.82
C ARG A 91 -19.00 2.31 -2.31
N THR A 92 -17.92 1.68 -2.76
CA THR A 92 -17.59 1.55 -4.17
C THR A 92 -16.95 0.20 -4.47
N GLU A 93 -16.81 -0.12 -5.76
CA GLU A 93 -16.14 -1.35 -6.22
C GLU A 93 -14.61 -1.25 -6.08
N THR A 94 -13.93 -2.39 -6.27
CA THR A 94 -12.48 -2.49 -6.16
C THR A 94 -11.74 -1.73 -7.26
N ALA A 95 -12.30 -1.73 -8.47
CA ALA A 95 -11.63 -1.15 -9.63
C ALA A 95 -11.38 0.37 -9.50
N PRO A 96 -12.34 1.21 -9.08
CA PRO A 96 -12.09 2.64 -8.84
C PRO A 96 -11.03 2.91 -7.77
N VAL A 97 -11.07 2.16 -6.68
CA VAL A 97 -10.08 2.28 -5.60
C VAL A 97 -8.67 1.96 -6.11
N ALA A 98 -8.53 0.93 -6.97
CA ALA A 98 -7.26 0.57 -7.58
C ALA A 98 -6.70 1.68 -8.48
N VAL A 99 -7.56 2.36 -9.26
CA VAL A 99 -7.17 3.49 -10.12
C VAL A 99 -6.64 4.65 -9.29
N ILE A 100 -7.37 5.05 -8.25
CA ILE A 100 -6.95 6.14 -7.37
C ILE A 100 -5.64 5.76 -6.64
N ALA A 101 -5.54 4.51 -6.18
CA ALA A 101 -4.33 4.03 -5.51
C ALA A 101 -3.10 4.01 -6.43
N SER A 102 -3.26 3.98 -7.75
CA SER A 102 -2.14 4.01 -8.71
C SER A 102 -1.32 5.30 -8.66
N ILE A 103 -1.82 6.36 -8.03
CA ILE A 103 -1.09 7.62 -7.82
C ILE A 103 -0.08 7.52 -6.64
N MET A 104 -0.10 6.45 -5.86
CA MET A 104 0.75 6.28 -4.66
C MET A 104 2.26 6.47 -4.89
N PRO A 105 2.88 5.98 -5.97
CA PRO A 105 4.30 6.24 -6.21
C PRO A 105 4.61 7.73 -6.39
N LEU A 106 3.69 8.49 -6.98
CA LEU A 106 3.82 9.93 -7.15
C LEU A 106 3.73 10.66 -5.79
N THR A 107 2.72 10.36 -4.98
CA THR A 107 2.55 10.96 -3.65
C THR A 107 3.73 10.60 -2.74
N THR A 108 4.25 9.39 -2.82
CA THR A 108 5.49 8.97 -2.13
C THR A 108 6.69 9.81 -2.55
N ALA A 109 6.84 10.08 -3.87
CA ALA A 109 7.89 10.93 -4.38
C ALA A 109 7.76 12.39 -3.89
N ILE A 110 6.54 12.93 -3.86
CA ILE A 110 6.26 14.27 -3.33
C ILE A 110 6.65 14.35 -1.83
N PHE A 111 6.27 13.39 -1.00
CA PHE A 111 6.68 13.36 0.41
C PHE A 111 8.20 13.29 0.58
N ALA A 112 8.91 12.53 -0.26
CA ALA A 112 10.36 12.46 -0.24
C ALA A 112 11.02 13.82 -0.58
N VAL A 113 10.45 14.58 -1.53
CA VAL A 113 10.89 15.94 -1.89
C VAL A 113 10.64 16.92 -0.76
N LEU A 114 9.44 16.93 -0.18
CA LEU A 114 9.06 17.84 0.91
C LEU A 114 9.95 17.67 2.15
N ARG A 115 10.53 16.49 2.35
CA ARG A 115 11.51 16.24 3.41
C ARG A 115 12.94 16.67 3.07
N GLY A 116 13.15 17.31 1.95
CA GLY A 116 14.45 17.87 1.56
C GLY A 116 15.47 16.82 1.10
N HIS A 117 15.05 15.59 0.85
CA HIS A 117 15.95 14.52 0.43
C HIS A 117 16.28 14.55 -1.05
N GLU A 118 15.53 15.32 -1.87
CA GLU A 118 15.73 15.32 -3.31
C GLU A 118 15.24 16.61 -4.00
N ASN A 119 15.97 17.03 -5.04
CA ASN A 119 15.56 18.08 -5.97
C ASN A 119 14.92 17.46 -7.20
N VAL A 120 13.77 17.95 -7.61
CA VAL A 120 13.02 17.46 -8.78
C VAL A 120 13.04 18.46 -9.93
N SER A 121 12.85 17.96 -11.15
CA SER A 121 12.78 18.77 -12.36
C SER A 121 11.39 19.40 -12.55
N ASN A 122 11.29 20.43 -13.41
CA ASN A 122 9.98 20.99 -13.82
C ASN A 122 9.12 19.91 -14.52
N GLN A 123 9.73 18.98 -15.25
CA GLN A 123 9.03 17.87 -15.89
C GLN A 123 8.34 16.95 -14.88
N PHE A 124 8.92 16.75 -13.70
CA PHE A 124 8.27 16.02 -12.61
C PHE A 124 6.95 16.69 -12.21
N TRP A 125 6.94 18.02 -12.04
CA TRP A 125 5.73 18.75 -11.66
C TRP A 125 4.66 18.73 -12.75
N ILE A 126 5.07 18.89 -14.05
CA ILE A 126 4.15 18.79 -15.19
C ILE A 126 3.50 17.42 -15.25
N ALA A 127 4.30 16.36 -15.19
CA ALA A 127 3.79 14.98 -15.20
C ALA A 127 2.88 14.67 -13.99
N SER A 128 3.21 15.24 -12.81
CA SER A 128 2.39 15.14 -11.61
C SER A 128 1.02 15.81 -11.79
N LEU A 129 0.99 16.99 -12.37
CA LEU A 129 -0.27 17.71 -12.69
C LEU A 129 -1.12 16.94 -13.69
N ILE A 130 -0.52 16.35 -14.73
CA ILE A 130 -1.23 15.52 -15.71
C ILE A 130 -1.84 14.30 -15.02
N GLY A 131 -1.07 13.55 -14.22
CA GLY A 131 -1.57 12.40 -13.49
C GLY A 131 -2.72 12.74 -12.53
N THR A 132 -2.59 13.85 -11.81
CA THR A 132 -3.66 14.37 -10.94
C THR A 132 -4.88 14.81 -11.75
N GLY A 133 -4.69 15.46 -12.92
CA GLY A 133 -5.79 15.85 -13.81
C GLY A 133 -6.57 14.65 -14.33
N ILE A 134 -5.89 13.57 -14.73
CA ILE A 134 -6.54 12.32 -15.14
C ILE A 134 -7.33 11.71 -13.97
N LEU A 135 -6.78 11.74 -12.75
CA LEU A 135 -7.46 11.24 -11.57
C LEU A 135 -8.74 12.05 -11.28
N VAL A 136 -8.66 13.38 -11.30
CA VAL A 136 -9.82 14.27 -11.10
C VAL A 136 -10.88 14.03 -12.19
N PHE A 137 -10.45 13.93 -13.46
CA PHE A 137 -11.36 13.58 -14.56
C PHE A 137 -12.04 12.23 -14.35
N PHE A 138 -11.30 11.19 -13.94
CA PHE A 138 -11.83 9.88 -13.66
C PHE A 138 -12.88 9.91 -12.54
N THR A 139 -12.55 10.56 -11.42
CA THR A 139 -13.47 10.74 -10.28
C THR A 139 -14.72 11.50 -10.70
N ALA A 140 -14.57 12.63 -11.40
CA ALA A 140 -15.71 13.44 -11.87
C ALA A 140 -16.59 12.70 -12.88
N SER A 141 -16.01 11.86 -13.74
CA SER A 141 -16.76 11.07 -14.73
C SER A 141 -17.58 9.92 -14.14
N ARG A 142 -17.23 9.48 -12.94
CA ARG A 142 -17.92 8.39 -12.23
C ARG A 142 -18.98 8.88 -11.27
N SER A 143 -18.80 10.05 -10.69
CA SER A 143 -19.70 10.53 -9.65
C SER A 143 -21.11 10.67 -10.20
N SER A 144 -21.95 9.67 -9.92
CA SER A 144 -23.36 9.91 -9.75
C SER A 144 -23.49 10.87 -8.58
N PHE A 145 -24.30 11.92 -8.70
CA PHE A 145 -24.40 13.02 -7.74
C PHE A 145 -24.90 12.63 -6.32
N ASP A 146 -24.92 11.34 -5.95
CA ASP A 146 -25.42 10.85 -4.66
C ASP A 146 -24.37 10.82 -3.53
N GLY A 147 -23.19 11.36 -3.74
CA GLY A 147 -22.20 11.61 -2.68
C GLY A 147 -21.41 10.39 -2.16
N ASN A 148 -21.91 9.18 -2.37
CA ASN A 148 -21.23 7.95 -1.89
C ASN A 148 -19.88 7.72 -2.58
N ASP A 149 -19.83 7.90 -3.89
CA ASP A 149 -18.60 7.75 -4.67
C ASP A 149 -17.55 8.78 -4.27
N LEU A 150 -17.94 10.04 -4.05
CA LEU A 150 -17.03 11.08 -3.60
C LEU A 150 -16.41 10.76 -2.23
N ILE A 151 -17.21 10.25 -1.28
CA ILE A 151 -16.71 9.84 0.03
C ILE A 151 -15.71 8.69 -0.12
N ALA A 152 -16.02 7.69 -0.96
CA ALA A 152 -15.12 6.57 -1.22
C ALA A 152 -13.79 7.04 -1.84
N ASP A 153 -13.85 7.96 -2.80
CA ASP A 153 -12.68 8.53 -3.46
C ASP A 153 -11.82 9.34 -2.48
N LEU A 154 -12.43 10.17 -1.62
CA LEU A 154 -11.71 10.92 -0.57
C LEU A 154 -11.06 9.99 0.46
N LEU A 155 -11.76 8.93 0.89
CA LEU A 155 -11.19 7.90 1.78
C LEU A 155 -10.00 7.20 1.11
N THR A 156 -10.09 6.89 -0.17
CA THR A 156 -9.00 6.27 -0.93
C THR A 156 -7.80 7.22 -1.07
N VAL A 157 -8.02 8.50 -1.37
CA VAL A 157 -6.95 9.51 -1.38
C VAL A 157 -6.30 9.62 -0.01
N GLY A 158 -7.07 9.67 1.06
CA GLY A 158 -6.56 9.65 2.44
C GLY A 158 -5.70 8.42 2.72
N ALA A 159 -6.13 7.23 2.29
CA ALA A 159 -5.37 5.99 2.41
C ALA A 159 -4.04 6.05 1.65
N VAL A 160 -4.06 6.59 0.41
CA VAL A 160 -2.86 6.80 -0.41
C VAL A 160 -1.87 7.73 0.28
N LEU A 161 -2.33 8.85 0.82
CA LEU A 161 -1.47 9.80 1.54
C LEU A 161 -0.86 9.16 2.80
N ALA A 162 -1.67 8.45 3.61
CA ALA A 162 -1.21 7.75 4.81
C ALA A 162 -0.16 6.68 4.47
N SER A 163 -0.40 5.91 3.42
CA SER A 163 0.51 4.86 2.96
C SER A 163 1.80 5.44 2.36
N SER A 164 1.71 6.49 1.56
CA SER A 164 2.87 7.16 0.97
C SER A 164 3.77 7.75 2.05
N PHE A 165 3.19 8.36 3.09
CA PHE A 165 3.93 8.85 4.23
C PHE A 165 4.66 7.72 4.96
N CYS A 166 3.97 6.60 5.23
CA CYS A 166 4.59 5.46 5.90
C CYS A 166 5.69 4.80 5.06
N TYR A 167 5.59 4.79 3.74
CA TYR A 167 6.63 4.26 2.86
C TYR A 167 7.92 5.08 2.94
N VAL A 168 7.83 6.41 2.99
CA VAL A 168 9.00 7.27 3.17
C VAL A 168 9.65 7.02 4.53
N GLN A 169 8.86 6.93 5.60
CA GLN A 169 9.37 6.63 6.94
C GLN A 169 9.99 5.23 7.03
N GLY A 170 9.29 4.21 6.49
CA GLY A 170 9.80 2.85 6.46
C GLY A 170 11.08 2.71 5.63
N ALA A 171 11.20 3.44 4.51
CA ALA A 171 12.41 3.44 3.70
C ALA A 171 13.63 4.01 4.48
N GLU A 172 13.44 5.03 5.30
CA GLU A 172 14.50 5.54 6.18
C GLU A 172 14.93 4.51 7.22
N LEU A 173 13.96 3.85 7.87
CA LEU A 173 14.25 2.77 8.82
C LEU A 173 15.00 1.59 8.16
N THR A 174 14.74 1.30 6.88
CA THR A 174 15.45 0.21 6.17
C THR A 174 16.91 0.51 5.84
N ARG A 175 17.36 1.76 5.99
CA ARG A 175 18.78 2.11 5.93
C ARG A 175 19.54 1.61 7.16
N ILE A 176 18.84 1.52 8.30
CA ILE A 176 19.41 1.17 9.60
C ILE A 176 19.15 -0.31 9.93
N TYR A 177 17.93 -0.78 9.66
CA TYR A 177 17.48 -2.11 10.00
C TYR A 177 17.10 -2.93 8.76
N PRO A 178 17.26 -4.26 8.76
CA PRO A 178 16.71 -5.11 7.69
C PRO A 178 15.18 -4.92 7.57
N GLY A 179 14.67 -4.82 6.34
CA GLY A 179 13.25 -4.52 6.08
C GLY A 179 12.28 -5.49 6.75
N TRP A 180 12.62 -6.77 6.85
CA TRP A 180 11.80 -7.74 7.56
C TRP A 180 11.70 -7.47 9.07
N LYS A 181 12.75 -6.92 9.71
CA LYS A 181 12.70 -6.47 11.11
C LYS A 181 11.82 -5.23 11.25
N VAL A 182 11.93 -4.28 10.29
CA VAL A 182 11.13 -3.06 10.31
C VAL A 182 9.64 -3.40 10.34
N ILE A 183 9.15 -4.21 9.40
CA ILE A 183 7.73 -4.57 9.39
C ILE A 183 7.32 -5.40 10.60
N SER A 184 8.19 -6.31 11.08
CA SER A 184 7.91 -7.11 12.28
C SER A 184 7.68 -6.22 13.51
N TRP A 185 8.55 -5.25 13.74
CA TRP A 185 8.41 -4.33 14.87
C TRP A 185 7.20 -3.40 14.71
N VAL A 186 6.92 -2.92 13.50
CA VAL A 186 5.75 -2.08 13.20
C VAL A 186 4.46 -2.77 13.61
N VAL A 187 4.25 -4.02 13.17
CA VAL A 187 3.00 -4.74 13.47
C VAL A 187 2.91 -5.17 14.95
N ILE A 188 4.04 -5.50 15.59
CA ILE A 188 4.08 -5.85 17.02
C ILE A 188 3.79 -4.63 17.90
N MET A 189 4.35 -3.46 17.55
CA MET A 189 4.06 -2.21 18.27
C MET A 189 2.59 -1.79 18.20
N ALA A 190 1.85 -2.26 17.20
CA ALA A 190 0.43 -2.01 17.08
C ALA A 190 -0.44 -2.90 18.01
N LEU A 191 0.08 -4.02 18.52
CA LEU A 191 -0.68 -5.00 19.32
C LEU A 191 -1.40 -4.40 20.53
N PRO A 192 -0.82 -3.46 21.32
CA PRO A 192 -1.51 -2.85 22.45
C PRO A 192 -2.83 -2.17 22.09
N ILE A 193 -2.98 -1.76 20.83
CA ILE A 193 -4.20 -1.13 20.30
C ILE A 193 -5.03 -2.16 19.53
N THR A 194 -4.40 -2.92 18.62
CA THR A 194 -5.14 -3.79 17.71
C THR A 194 -5.77 -4.99 18.42
N VAL A 195 -5.11 -5.58 19.42
CA VAL A 195 -5.66 -6.73 20.14
C VAL A 195 -6.92 -6.36 20.94
N PRO A 196 -6.92 -5.35 21.84
CA PRO A 196 -8.13 -4.96 22.57
C PRO A 196 -9.27 -4.57 21.64
N VAL A 197 -8.99 -3.80 20.57
CA VAL A 197 -10.00 -3.38 19.61
C VAL A 197 -10.58 -4.58 18.86
N THR A 198 -9.74 -5.51 18.39
CA THR A 198 -10.21 -6.72 17.68
C THR A 198 -11.07 -7.59 18.59
N ILE A 199 -10.66 -7.80 19.86
CA ILE A 199 -11.43 -8.59 20.84
C ILE A 199 -12.77 -7.89 21.12
N TRP A 200 -12.76 -6.59 21.37
CA TRP A 200 -13.98 -5.83 21.63
C TRP A 200 -14.97 -5.92 20.46
N LEU A 201 -14.50 -5.72 19.23
CA LEU A 201 -15.33 -5.84 18.02
C LEU A 201 -15.83 -7.27 17.79
N TRP A 202 -15.04 -8.29 18.14
CA TRP A 202 -15.48 -9.70 18.06
C TRP A 202 -16.72 -9.98 18.90
N PHE A 203 -16.78 -9.38 20.10
CA PHE A 203 -17.95 -9.52 20.97
C PHE A 203 -19.16 -8.72 20.52
N GLN A 204 -18.99 -7.76 19.60
CA GLN A 204 -20.06 -6.98 19.00
C GLN A 204 -20.63 -7.60 17.70
N VAL A 205 -20.06 -8.68 17.21
CA VAL A 205 -20.60 -9.41 16.06
C VAL A 205 -21.90 -10.08 16.48
N GLU A 206 -23.03 -9.53 16.03
CA GLU A 206 -24.36 -10.01 16.40
C GLU A 206 -24.66 -11.39 15.78
N ASP A 207 -24.30 -11.57 14.52
CA ASP A 207 -24.46 -12.84 13.81
C ASP A 207 -23.10 -13.40 13.35
N ARG A 208 -22.55 -14.31 14.16
CA ARG A 208 -21.32 -15.03 13.81
C ARG A 208 -21.51 -16.07 12.71
N GLY A 209 -22.75 -16.45 12.43
CA GLY A 209 -23.09 -17.34 11.32
C GLY A 209 -22.96 -16.65 9.96
N ALA A 210 -22.99 -15.32 9.92
CA ALA A 210 -22.73 -14.54 8.71
C ALA A 210 -21.25 -14.53 8.27
N ILE A 211 -20.33 -14.97 9.13
CA ILE A 211 -18.91 -15.08 8.77
C ILE A 211 -18.71 -16.27 7.85
N ASN A 212 -18.69 -15.99 6.55
CA ASN A 212 -18.56 -17.01 5.51
C ASN A 212 -17.08 -17.37 5.23
N THR A 213 -16.87 -18.34 4.35
CA THR A 213 -15.53 -18.81 3.95
C THR A 213 -14.73 -17.69 3.26
N HIS A 214 -15.36 -16.87 2.43
CA HIS A 214 -14.71 -15.75 1.74
C HIS A 214 -14.18 -14.73 2.74
N ALA A 215 -14.99 -14.32 3.73
CA ALA A 215 -14.56 -13.39 4.76
C ALA A 215 -13.34 -13.91 5.53
N THR A 216 -13.36 -15.20 5.90
CA THR A 216 -12.25 -15.83 6.61
C THR A 216 -10.98 -15.90 5.76
N ILE A 217 -11.09 -16.35 4.50
CA ILE A 217 -9.96 -16.40 3.57
C ILE A 217 -9.42 -14.98 3.33
N GLY A 218 -10.31 -14.02 3.07
CA GLY A 218 -9.94 -12.61 2.90
C GLY A 218 -9.11 -12.09 4.06
N MET A 219 -9.57 -12.31 5.30
CA MET A 219 -8.90 -11.90 6.53
C MET A 219 -7.52 -12.54 6.66
N LEU A 220 -7.40 -13.86 6.45
CA LEU A 220 -6.13 -14.58 6.54
C LEU A 220 -5.14 -14.13 5.48
N VAL A 221 -5.57 -14.02 4.23
CA VAL A 221 -4.72 -13.55 3.13
C VAL A 221 -4.24 -12.11 3.38
N LEU A 222 -5.11 -11.23 3.87
CA LEU A 222 -4.73 -9.87 4.23
C LEU A 222 -3.64 -9.83 5.31
N GLY A 223 -3.82 -10.58 6.38
CA GLY A 223 -2.86 -10.61 7.49
C GLY A 223 -1.52 -11.23 7.10
N ILE A 224 -1.54 -12.34 6.38
CA ILE A 224 -0.34 -13.10 6.00
C ILE A 224 0.38 -12.43 4.85
N SER A 225 -0.34 -12.17 3.74
CA SER A 225 0.24 -11.73 2.47
C SER A 225 0.57 -10.25 2.48
N SER A 226 -0.45 -9.39 2.44
CA SER A 226 -0.23 -7.97 2.18
C SER A 226 0.21 -7.18 3.41
N MET A 227 -0.10 -7.64 4.64
CA MET A 227 0.29 -6.94 5.86
C MET A 227 1.68 -7.35 6.37
N TYR A 228 2.15 -8.56 6.04
CA TYR A 228 3.43 -9.05 6.54
C TYR A 228 4.38 -9.54 5.44
N LEU A 229 4.05 -10.67 4.78
CA LEU A 229 4.98 -11.31 3.84
C LEU A 229 5.31 -10.42 2.64
N GLY A 230 4.38 -9.60 2.16
CA GLY A 230 4.61 -8.70 1.03
C GLY A 230 5.67 -7.63 1.30
N PHE A 231 5.77 -7.15 2.55
CA PHE A 231 6.77 -6.14 2.92
C PHE A 231 8.19 -6.68 2.94
N ILE A 232 8.38 -7.96 3.19
CA ILE A 232 9.73 -8.57 3.25
C ILE A 232 10.44 -8.49 1.89
N PRO A 233 9.89 -9.04 0.80
CA PRO A 233 10.48 -8.90 -0.53
C PRO A 233 10.41 -7.45 -1.04
N TRP A 234 9.39 -6.66 -0.66
CA TRP A 234 9.29 -5.25 -1.03
C TRP A 234 10.52 -4.45 -0.58
N TYR A 235 10.82 -4.47 0.70
CA TYR A 235 11.96 -3.75 1.24
C TYR A 235 13.31 -4.28 0.72
N ARG A 236 13.43 -5.59 0.51
CA ARG A 236 14.61 -6.16 -0.13
C ARG A 236 14.73 -5.71 -1.59
N GLY A 237 13.63 -5.71 -2.32
CA GLY A 237 13.57 -5.24 -3.71
C GLY A 237 14.00 -3.78 -3.84
N LEU A 238 13.50 -2.89 -2.98
CA LEU A 238 13.89 -1.48 -2.96
C LEU A 238 15.37 -1.29 -2.64
N LYS A 239 15.93 -2.08 -1.70
CA LYS A 239 17.35 -2.03 -1.35
C LYS A 239 18.24 -2.46 -2.52
N ASP A 240 17.93 -3.60 -3.14
CA ASP A 240 18.78 -4.25 -4.14
C ASP A 240 18.65 -3.59 -5.53
N ALA A 241 17.45 -3.14 -5.92
CA ALA A 241 17.19 -2.45 -7.19
C ALA A 241 17.46 -0.94 -7.14
N GLY A 242 17.48 -0.36 -5.92
CA GLY A 242 17.41 1.07 -5.67
C GLY A 242 15.95 1.54 -5.60
N THR A 243 15.64 2.45 -4.67
CA THR A 243 14.27 2.89 -4.35
C THR A 243 13.51 3.38 -5.59
N ALA A 244 14.16 4.19 -6.43
CA ALA A 244 13.53 4.75 -7.63
C ALA A 244 13.17 3.70 -8.69
N ARG A 245 13.97 2.65 -8.87
CA ARG A 245 13.69 1.57 -9.84
C ARG A 245 12.73 0.54 -9.28
N GLY A 246 12.93 0.15 -8.02
CA GLY A 246 12.07 -0.81 -7.34
C GLY A 246 10.63 -0.31 -7.23
N SER A 247 10.43 0.99 -6.94
CA SER A 247 9.09 1.57 -6.84
C SER A 247 8.33 1.62 -8.17
N GLN A 248 9.02 1.64 -9.33
CA GLN A 248 8.33 1.58 -10.63
C GLN A 248 7.56 0.28 -10.82
N VAL A 249 8.03 -0.83 -10.23
CA VAL A 249 7.33 -2.12 -10.31
C VAL A 249 5.93 -2.04 -9.68
N GLN A 250 5.73 -1.15 -8.71
CA GLN A 250 4.42 -0.93 -8.09
C GLN A 250 3.35 -0.42 -9.07
N GLN A 251 3.74 0.18 -10.20
CA GLN A 251 2.81 0.57 -11.26
C GLN A 251 2.01 -0.62 -11.83
N LEU A 252 2.58 -1.82 -11.78
CA LEU A 252 1.90 -3.03 -12.23
C LEU A 252 0.77 -3.45 -11.29
N GLN A 253 0.78 -2.96 -10.05
CA GLN A 253 -0.21 -3.34 -9.04
C GLN A 253 -1.64 -3.02 -9.47
N VAL A 254 -1.88 -1.87 -10.10
CA VAL A 254 -3.23 -1.49 -10.55
C VAL A 254 -3.79 -2.52 -11.53
N PHE A 255 -3.02 -2.92 -12.54
CA PHE A 255 -3.48 -3.89 -13.55
C PHE A 255 -3.70 -5.28 -12.95
N MET A 256 -2.82 -5.72 -12.04
CA MET A 256 -3.01 -6.98 -11.32
C MET A 256 -4.26 -6.92 -10.44
N THR A 257 -4.49 -5.83 -9.72
CA THR A 257 -5.68 -5.65 -8.89
C THR A 257 -6.95 -5.64 -9.72
N LEU A 258 -6.97 -4.94 -10.88
CA LEU A 258 -8.10 -4.99 -11.82
C LEU A 258 -8.34 -6.41 -12.34
N GLY A 259 -7.27 -7.14 -12.67
CA GLY A 259 -7.37 -8.55 -13.05
C GLY A 259 -7.97 -9.43 -11.95
N TRP A 260 -7.53 -9.26 -10.70
CA TRP A 260 -8.10 -9.97 -9.54
C TRP A 260 -9.54 -9.57 -9.25
N SER A 261 -9.92 -8.30 -9.42
CA SER A 261 -11.33 -7.89 -9.22
C SER A 261 -12.26 -8.57 -10.19
N VAL A 262 -11.84 -8.74 -11.45
CA VAL A 262 -12.63 -9.53 -12.44
C VAL A 262 -12.66 -11.01 -12.08
N LEU A 263 -11.50 -11.62 -11.78
CA LEU A 263 -11.39 -13.07 -11.59
C LEU A 263 -11.99 -13.57 -10.27
N ILE A 264 -11.83 -12.79 -9.19
CA ILE A 264 -12.20 -13.21 -7.84
C ILE A 264 -13.57 -12.67 -7.44
N LEU A 265 -13.86 -11.41 -7.80
CA LEU A 265 -15.07 -10.71 -7.38
C LEU A 265 -16.15 -10.68 -8.48
N GLY A 266 -15.80 -11.02 -9.73
CA GLY A 266 -16.71 -10.90 -10.86
C GLY A 266 -17.06 -9.46 -11.23
N GLU A 267 -16.28 -8.47 -10.77
CA GLU A 267 -16.48 -7.06 -11.10
C GLU A 267 -16.21 -6.80 -12.57
N SER A 268 -17.00 -5.92 -13.19
CA SER A 268 -16.74 -5.45 -14.55
C SER A 268 -15.79 -4.26 -14.51
N VAL A 269 -14.79 -4.24 -15.41
CA VAL A 269 -13.86 -3.11 -15.55
C VAL A 269 -14.26 -2.30 -16.79
N PRO A 270 -14.89 -1.12 -16.62
CA PRO A 270 -15.26 -0.26 -17.74
C PRO A 270 -14.03 0.19 -18.54
N PRO A 271 -14.15 0.38 -19.87
CA PRO A 271 -13.03 0.85 -20.70
C PRO A 271 -12.42 2.16 -20.22
N LEU A 272 -13.23 3.07 -19.67
CA LEU A 272 -12.76 4.33 -19.09
C LEU A 272 -11.82 4.08 -17.90
N THR A 273 -12.14 3.13 -17.03
CA THR A 273 -11.30 2.74 -15.88
C THR A 273 -9.93 2.25 -16.34
N LEU A 274 -9.90 1.41 -17.37
CA LEU A 274 -8.65 0.90 -17.95
C LEU A 274 -7.85 2.03 -18.63
N ALA A 275 -8.50 2.89 -19.41
CA ALA A 275 -7.84 4.01 -20.07
C ALA A 275 -7.24 5.01 -19.07
N CYS A 276 -7.98 5.38 -18.02
CA CYS A 276 -7.47 6.25 -16.96
C CYS A 276 -6.31 5.60 -16.18
N SER A 277 -6.39 4.29 -15.89
CA SER A 277 -5.28 3.54 -15.26
C SER A 277 -4.00 3.63 -16.09
N ILE A 278 -4.09 3.38 -17.39
CA ILE A 278 -2.95 3.50 -18.32
C ILE A 278 -2.41 4.93 -18.31
N GLY A 279 -3.29 5.94 -18.44
CA GLY A 279 -2.90 7.34 -18.44
C GLY A 279 -2.16 7.77 -17.16
N ILE A 280 -2.67 7.38 -15.98
CA ILE A 280 -2.03 7.67 -14.69
C ILE A 280 -0.67 6.97 -14.59
N VAL A 281 -0.59 5.68 -14.97
CA VAL A 281 0.66 4.92 -14.93
C VAL A 281 1.71 5.57 -15.85
N LEU A 282 1.35 6.01 -17.03
CA LEU A 282 2.27 6.72 -17.95
C LEU A 282 2.73 8.06 -17.36
N ALA A 283 1.82 8.86 -16.79
CA ALA A 283 2.15 10.13 -16.16
C ALA A 283 3.09 9.94 -14.96
N VAL A 284 2.79 8.99 -14.07
CA VAL A 284 3.63 8.69 -12.90
C VAL A 284 5.00 8.14 -13.32
N THR A 285 5.04 7.27 -14.33
CA THR A 285 6.31 6.75 -14.88
C THR A 285 7.17 7.89 -15.42
N TRP A 286 6.57 8.81 -16.19
CA TRP A 286 7.27 10.00 -16.67
C TRP A 286 7.79 10.89 -15.54
N ALA A 287 6.96 11.15 -14.52
CA ALA A 287 7.38 11.90 -13.34
C ALA A 287 8.61 11.29 -12.66
N ILE A 288 8.62 9.98 -12.44
CA ILE A 288 9.73 9.27 -11.78
C ILE A 288 10.99 9.27 -12.65
N LEU A 289 10.87 9.05 -13.97
CA LEU A 289 12.01 9.05 -14.89
C LEU A 289 12.65 10.44 -15.00
N SER A 290 11.85 11.50 -15.05
CA SER A 290 12.35 12.89 -15.12
C SER A 290 13.14 13.31 -13.87
N ARG A 291 12.83 12.72 -12.71
CA ARG A 291 13.56 12.88 -11.46
C ARG A 291 14.96 12.27 -11.51
N GLN A 292 15.11 11.09 -12.13
CA GLN A 292 16.37 10.36 -12.21
C GLN A 292 17.43 11.05 -13.09
N GLY A 293 17.00 11.74 -14.12
CA GLY A 293 17.89 12.45 -15.06
C GLY A 293 18.73 13.53 -14.38
N ARG A 294 18.17 14.24 -13.40
CA ARG A 294 18.85 15.35 -12.72
C ARG A 294 19.84 14.89 -11.63
N SER A 295 19.56 13.76 -10.97
CA SER A 295 20.50 13.17 -9.99
C SER A 295 21.80 12.69 -10.65
N LYS A 296 21.74 12.17 -11.87
CA LYS A 296 22.93 11.76 -12.64
C LYS A 296 23.77 12.94 -13.12
N SER A 297 23.13 14.03 -13.59
CA SER A 297 23.86 15.21 -14.08
C SER A 297 24.65 15.93 -12.98
N LEU A 298 24.17 15.88 -11.72
CA LEU A 298 24.87 16.45 -10.58
C LEU A 298 26.03 15.57 -10.06
N GLN A 299 26.04 14.27 -10.34
CA GLN A 299 27.15 13.36 -10.03
C GLN A 299 28.27 13.42 -11.08
N VAL A 300 27.97 13.77 -12.32
CA VAL A 300 28.94 13.91 -13.40
C VAL A 300 29.61 15.31 -13.38
N ALA A 301 28.97 16.28 -12.70
CA ALA A 301 29.50 17.66 -12.55
C ALA A 301 30.34 17.89 -11.28
N LYS A 302 30.60 16.85 -10.48
CA LYS A 302 31.56 16.81 -9.37
C LYS A 302 32.71 15.87 -9.70
#